data_9d6735d9871d1e15a4dd206a35292663
#
_entry.id   9d6735d9871d1e15a4dd206a35292663
#
_cell.length_a   1.000
_cell.length_b   1.000
_cell.length_c   1.000
_cell.angle_alpha   90.00
_cell.angle_beta   90.00
_cell.angle_gamma   90.00
#
_symmetry.space_group_name_H-M   'P 1'
#
loop_
_entity.id
_entity.type
_entity.pdbx_description
1 polymer ?
#
loop_
_entity_poly.entity_id
_entity_poly.type
_entity_poly.pdbx_seq_one_letter_code
_entity_poly.pdbx_strand_id
1 'polypeptide(L)'
;MKNTIYMAPMEGLTDFTFRNAYEKIFGKGKIAKYFTPFISPNKSEKFLAREIRDIDREHNNGINTVAQVMTNDAKDFIWTARMLYDEYGYNEINLNAGCPSGTVVSKNKGSGMLNEPKLLDKFLDAVFEDDFIRENIKVSVKTRVGVETDTAFPEIIDIYNKYPLEELIVHPRLRTDFYKNDLNLEAYDYAVKNSRSKVVFNGDIFTRKNFLDIKKKFPQTDTFMLGRGLIADPGLIDVIVSENPEDFSRDLISDKKRMKELHDLVFDARLHIMPGDTHAIHRMKEMWCYMAYVFDDCKKEIKAIKKSQKVADYKSAVDIFFNVAKLTEKDYILFSKKF
;
A
#
# COMPACT_ATOMS: atom_id res chain seq x y z
N MET A 1 -7.77 -15.52 16.88
CA MET A 1 -7.39 -14.08 17.05
C MET A 1 -7.85 -13.30 15.82
N LYS A 2 -8.38 -12.10 15.99
CA LYS A 2 -8.83 -11.26 14.85
C LYS A 2 -7.61 -10.75 14.07
N ASN A 3 -7.63 -10.89 12.75
CA ASN A 3 -6.56 -10.38 11.89
C ASN A 3 -6.58 -8.86 11.84
N THR A 4 -5.41 -8.24 11.90
CA THR A 4 -5.21 -6.79 11.77
C THR A 4 -4.81 -6.47 10.34
N ILE A 5 -5.51 -5.55 9.69
CA ILE A 5 -5.29 -5.24 8.28
C ILE A 5 -4.86 -3.79 8.10
N TYR A 6 -3.82 -3.59 7.31
CA TYR A 6 -3.32 -2.29 6.87
C TYR A 6 -3.52 -2.10 5.37
N MET A 7 -3.83 -0.87 4.95
CA MET A 7 -3.81 -0.51 3.54
C MET A 7 -2.42 -0.03 3.15
N ALA A 8 -1.82 -0.68 2.16
CA ALA A 8 -0.48 -0.35 1.67
C ALA A 8 -0.44 0.99 0.92
N PRO A 9 0.69 1.73 1.02
CA PRO A 9 0.93 2.90 0.20
C PRO A 9 1.16 2.48 -1.26
N MET A 10 0.38 3.04 -2.18
CA MET A 10 0.54 2.82 -3.63
C MET A 10 0.44 4.16 -4.35
N GLU A 11 1.58 4.62 -4.88
CA GLU A 11 1.67 5.90 -5.59
C GLU A 11 0.63 6.01 -6.70
N GLY A 12 -0.15 7.08 -6.69
CA GLY A 12 -1.20 7.37 -7.65
C GLY A 12 -2.48 6.52 -7.53
N LEU A 13 -2.53 5.57 -6.61
CA LEU A 13 -3.68 4.66 -6.43
C LEU A 13 -4.35 4.82 -5.07
N THR A 14 -3.60 4.73 -3.97
CA THR A 14 -4.15 4.85 -2.62
C THR A 14 -3.94 6.25 -2.03
N ASP A 15 -4.19 7.28 -2.85
CA ASP A 15 -4.29 8.67 -2.42
C ASP A 15 -5.47 8.86 -1.43
N PHE A 16 -5.60 10.04 -0.84
CA PHE A 16 -6.66 10.30 0.14
C PHE A 16 -8.07 10.06 -0.44
N THR A 17 -8.27 10.28 -1.74
CA THR A 17 -9.58 10.06 -2.37
C THR A 17 -9.98 8.60 -2.33
N PHE A 18 -9.03 7.69 -2.61
CA PHE A 18 -9.24 6.26 -2.53
C PHE A 18 -9.41 5.80 -1.07
N ARG A 19 -8.52 6.25 -0.16
CA ARG A 19 -8.60 5.85 1.26
C ARG A 19 -9.93 6.19 1.89
N ASN A 20 -10.43 7.42 1.67
CA ASN A 20 -11.72 7.87 2.21
C ASN A 20 -12.91 7.12 1.61
N ALA A 21 -12.91 6.94 0.29
CA ALA A 21 -13.96 6.16 -0.37
C ALA A 21 -13.95 4.70 0.09
N TYR A 22 -12.75 4.11 0.22
CA TYR A 22 -12.60 2.73 0.71
C TYR A 22 -13.08 2.60 2.16
N GLU A 23 -12.65 3.49 3.06
CA GLU A 23 -13.12 3.48 4.45
C GLU A 23 -14.65 3.57 4.52
N LYS A 24 -15.25 4.47 3.76
CA LYS A 24 -16.70 4.66 3.74
C LYS A 24 -17.46 3.40 3.30
N ILE A 25 -16.96 2.68 2.29
CA ILE A 25 -17.71 1.60 1.63
C ILE A 25 -17.34 0.21 2.18
N PHE A 26 -16.06 -0.04 2.44
CA PHE A 26 -15.55 -1.37 2.82
C PHE A 26 -14.77 -1.36 4.12
N GLY A 27 -14.01 -0.29 4.41
CA GLY A 27 -12.95 -0.27 5.40
C GLY A 27 -13.40 -0.05 6.84
N LYS A 28 -14.57 0.56 7.05
CA LYS A 28 -15.03 1.03 8.37
C LYS A 28 -14.90 -0.03 9.47
N GLY A 29 -14.01 0.24 10.42
CA GLY A 29 -13.73 -0.67 11.53
C GLY A 29 -12.96 -1.95 11.17
N LYS A 30 -12.42 -2.05 9.94
CA LYS A 30 -11.71 -3.22 9.42
C LYS A 30 -10.26 -2.93 9.07
N ILE A 31 -9.95 -1.70 8.64
CA ILE A 31 -8.58 -1.27 8.40
C ILE A 31 -8.04 -0.56 9.64
N ALA A 32 -6.96 -1.08 10.20
CA ALA A 32 -6.34 -0.53 11.41
C ALA A 32 -5.41 0.65 11.11
N LYS A 33 -4.71 0.64 9.96
CA LYS A 33 -3.83 1.72 9.50
C LYS A 33 -3.92 1.89 8.00
N TYR A 34 -3.95 3.15 7.54
CA TYR A 34 -3.83 3.56 6.16
C TYR A 34 -2.48 4.23 5.93
N PHE A 35 -1.66 3.73 5.02
CA PHE A 35 -0.38 4.35 4.72
C PHE A 35 -0.50 5.29 3.52
N THR A 36 0.03 6.51 3.64
CA THR A 36 0.00 7.48 2.53
C THR A 36 0.97 7.06 1.42
N PRO A 37 0.72 7.43 0.15
CA PRO A 37 1.81 7.52 -0.82
C PRO A 37 2.99 8.28 -0.21
N PHE A 38 4.21 7.94 -0.62
CA PHE A 38 5.39 8.47 0.04
C PHE A 38 5.62 9.96 -0.23
N ILE A 39 6.08 10.66 0.80
CA ILE A 39 6.65 11.99 0.72
C ILE A 39 8.13 11.86 0.38
N SER A 40 8.61 12.65 -0.59
CA SER A 40 10.04 12.74 -0.93
C SER A 40 10.56 14.12 -0.55
N PRO A 41 11.27 14.27 0.58
CA PRO A 41 11.87 15.53 0.96
C PRO A 41 12.75 16.10 -0.15
N ASN A 42 12.73 17.41 -0.27
CA ASN A 42 13.50 18.16 -1.26
C ASN A 42 14.30 19.31 -0.60
N LYS A 43 15.29 19.85 -1.32
CA LYS A 43 16.18 20.90 -0.81
C LYS A 43 15.47 22.20 -0.41
N SER A 44 14.23 22.41 -0.84
CA SER A 44 13.47 23.63 -0.49
C SER A 44 12.70 23.47 0.82
N GLU A 45 12.79 22.31 1.47
CA GLU A 45 12.08 22.02 2.73
C GLU A 45 10.57 22.34 2.64
N LYS A 46 9.93 21.93 1.54
CA LYS A 46 8.50 22.13 1.30
C LYS A 46 7.88 20.85 0.73
N PHE A 47 6.72 20.50 1.21
CA PHE A 47 5.93 19.43 0.63
C PHE A 47 5.29 19.87 -0.70
N LEU A 48 5.18 18.93 -1.62
CA LEU A 48 4.45 19.17 -2.87
C LEU A 48 2.95 19.24 -2.60
N ALA A 49 2.22 20.00 -3.41
CA ALA A 49 0.76 20.14 -3.24
C ALA A 49 0.00 18.80 -3.19
N ARG A 50 0.48 17.78 -3.94
CA ARG A 50 -0.10 16.43 -3.88
C ARG A 50 0.17 15.73 -2.55
N GLU A 51 1.39 15.90 -1.99
CA GLU A 51 1.80 15.33 -0.72
C GLU A 51 1.00 15.96 0.42
N ILE A 52 0.83 17.30 0.40
CA ILE A 52 -0.01 18.02 1.37
C ILE A 52 -1.43 17.46 1.34
N ARG A 53 -2.04 17.32 0.16
CA ARG A 53 -3.40 16.74 0.08
C ARG A 53 -3.50 15.34 0.69
N ASP A 54 -2.45 14.52 0.56
CA ASP A 54 -2.45 13.15 1.08
C ASP A 54 -2.27 13.07 2.60
N ILE A 55 -1.66 14.09 3.22
CA ILE A 55 -1.38 14.13 4.67
C ILE A 55 -2.28 15.08 5.45
N ASP A 56 -3.03 15.95 4.78
CA ASP A 56 -3.91 16.90 5.41
C ASP A 56 -4.90 16.20 6.37
N ARG A 57 -5.04 16.75 7.57
CA ARG A 57 -5.92 16.21 8.61
C ARG A 57 -7.38 16.19 8.20
N GLU A 58 -7.83 17.21 7.49
CA GLU A 58 -9.21 17.28 7.00
C GLU A 58 -9.50 16.16 6.01
N HIS A 59 -8.52 15.84 5.15
CA HIS A 59 -8.64 14.74 4.20
C HIS A 59 -8.49 13.36 4.84
N ASN A 60 -7.98 13.25 6.04
CA ASN A 60 -7.77 11.98 6.75
C ASN A 60 -8.58 11.89 8.04
N ASN A 61 -9.62 12.71 8.17
CA ASN A 61 -10.48 12.72 9.35
C ASN A 61 -11.24 11.39 9.52
N GLY A 62 -11.16 10.82 10.71
CA GLY A 62 -11.84 9.57 11.06
C GLY A 62 -11.12 8.29 10.62
N ILE A 63 -9.94 8.39 9.98
CA ILE A 63 -9.09 7.24 9.64
C ILE A 63 -7.72 7.35 10.30
N ASN A 64 -7.17 6.21 10.70
CA ASN A 64 -5.83 6.13 11.26
C ASN A 64 -4.80 6.08 10.13
N THR A 65 -4.23 7.24 9.79
CA THR A 65 -3.30 7.40 8.67
C THR A 65 -1.86 7.53 9.18
N VAL A 66 -0.95 6.76 8.58
CA VAL A 66 0.51 6.81 8.80
C VAL A 66 1.16 7.44 7.59
N ALA A 67 1.93 8.51 7.81
CA ALA A 67 2.67 9.16 6.72
C ALA A 67 3.92 8.34 6.36
N GLN A 68 4.11 8.06 5.06
CA GLN A 68 5.31 7.37 4.58
C GLN A 68 6.31 8.35 3.98
N VAL A 69 7.58 8.24 4.37
CA VAL A 69 8.69 9.09 3.90
C VAL A 69 9.70 8.25 3.14
N MET A 70 10.19 8.76 2.02
CA MET A 70 11.20 8.13 1.19
C MET A 70 12.42 9.01 1.04
N THR A 71 13.42 8.77 1.85
CA THR A 71 14.73 9.42 1.81
C THR A 71 15.84 8.49 2.25
N ASN A 72 17.07 8.81 1.96
CA ASN A 72 18.28 8.16 2.48
C ASN A 72 19.16 9.17 3.25
N ASP A 73 18.66 10.36 3.50
CA ASP A 73 19.29 11.39 4.32
C ASP A 73 18.55 11.49 5.66
N ALA A 74 19.27 11.28 6.77
CA ALA A 74 18.68 11.31 8.12
C ALA A 74 18.15 12.72 8.48
N LYS A 75 18.83 13.79 8.03
CA LYS A 75 18.36 15.16 8.27
C LYS A 75 17.04 15.43 7.57
N ASP A 76 16.92 14.99 6.32
CA ASP A 76 15.67 15.07 5.56
C ASP A 76 14.54 14.31 6.27
N PHE A 77 14.84 13.10 6.83
CA PHE A 77 13.86 12.30 7.56
C PHE A 77 13.40 13.02 8.83
N ILE A 78 14.35 13.48 9.65
CA ILE A 78 14.09 14.18 10.92
C ILE A 78 13.29 15.47 10.68
N TRP A 79 13.72 16.29 9.71
CA TRP A 79 12.98 17.47 9.32
C TRP A 79 11.53 17.15 8.91
N THR A 80 11.37 16.16 8.05
CA THR A 80 10.04 15.75 7.57
C THR A 80 9.17 15.26 8.72
N ALA A 81 9.73 14.46 9.63
CA ALA A 81 9.02 13.94 10.78
C ALA A 81 8.56 15.07 11.71
N ARG A 82 9.41 16.10 11.96
CA ARG A 82 9.03 17.29 12.73
C ARG A 82 7.86 18.04 12.08
N MET A 83 7.95 18.33 10.79
CA MET A 83 6.87 18.98 10.05
C MET A 83 5.56 18.18 10.10
N LEU A 84 5.64 16.88 9.92
CA LEU A 84 4.47 16.00 10.01
C LEU A 84 3.86 15.95 11.41
N TYR A 85 4.67 16.04 12.44
CA TYR A 85 4.21 16.09 13.83
C TYR A 85 3.60 17.46 14.18
N ASP A 86 4.34 18.55 13.93
CA ASP A 86 3.97 19.90 14.36
C ASP A 86 2.76 20.44 13.59
N GLU A 87 2.78 20.28 12.25
CA GLU A 87 1.77 20.90 11.36
C GLU A 87 0.58 19.96 11.09
N TYR A 88 0.84 18.65 11.04
CA TYR A 88 -0.18 17.65 10.67
C TYR A 88 -0.49 16.63 11.78
N GLY A 89 0.23 16.67 12.91
CA GLY A 89 0.00 15.86 14.11
C GLY A 89 0.20 14.36 13.92
N TYR A 90 1.06 13.94 12.99
CA TYR A 90 1.45 12.54 12.86
C TYR A 90 2.49 12.19 13.91
N ASN A 91 2.23 11.15 14.69
CA ASN A 91 3.16 10.61 15.69
C ASN A 91 3.74 9.23 15.29
N GLU A 92 3.32 8.68 14.16
CA GLU A 92 3.93 7.51 13.52
C GLU A 92 4.34 7.86 12.10
N ILE A 93 5.61 7.62 11.78
CA ILE A 93 6.20 7.87 10.47
C ILE A 93 6.80 6.57 9.94
N ASN A 94 6.47 6.25 8.68
CA ASN A 94 6.95 5.03 8.05
C ASN A 94 8.08 5.34 7.06
N LEU A 95 9.24 4.69 7.23
CA LEU A 95 10.34 4.75 6.26
C LEU A 95 10.06 3.81 5.09
N ASN A 96 10.14 4.33 3.86
CA ASN A 96 10.11 3.51 2.66
C ASN A 96 11.50 2.98 2.30
N ALA A 97 11.79 1.74 2.64
CA ALA A 97 12.99 0.98 2.23
C ALA A 97 12.64 -0.13 1.22
N GLY A 98 11.54 0.03 0.44
CA GLY A 98 11.03 -1.03 -0.43
C GLY A 98 10.64 -0.63 -1.85
N CYS A 99 10.60 0.66 -2.20
CA CYS A 99 10.24 1.10 -3.55
C CYS A 99 11.23 0.59 -4.60
N PRO A 100 10.77 -0.17 -5.64
CA PRO A 100 11.67 -0.79 -6.63
C PRO A 100 11.94 0.10 -7.84
N SER A 101 11.40 1.31 -7.91
CA SER A 101 11.54 2.22 -9.05
C SER A 101 13.02 2.50 -9.36
N GLY A 102 13.42 2.35 -10.62
CA GLY A 102 14.80 2.60 -11.03
C GLY A 102 15.29 4.02 -10.71
N THR A 103 14.42 5.02 -10.86
CA THR A 103 14.74 6.44 -10.55
C THR A 103 14.92 6.71 -9.05
N VAL A 104 14.38 5.85 -8.20
CA VAL A 104 14.52 5.90 -6.74
C VAL A 104 15.79 5.17 -6.32
N VAL A 105 15.97 3.95 -6.81
CA VAL A 105 17.09 3.06 -6.47
C VAL A 105 18.43 3.63 -6.92
N SER A 106 18.49 4.28 -8.12
CA SER A 106 19.70 4.95 -8.60
C SER A 106 20.21 6.09 -7.69
N LYS A 107 19.37 6.55 -6.77
CA LYS A 107 19.69 7.55 -5.74
C LYS A 107 19.86 6.91 -4.35
N ASN A 108 20.03 5.61 -4.27
CA ASN A 108 20.09 4.84 -3.03
C ASN A 108 18.89 5.09 -2.07
N LYS A 109 17.71 5.41 -2.60
CA LYS A 109 16.45 5.57 -1.84
C LYS A 109 15.55 4.34 -2.03
N GLY A 110 14.52 4.21 -1.20
CA GLY A 110 13.62 3.05 -1.25
C GLY A 110 14.39 1.75 -1.08
N SER A 111 14.14 0.75 -1.94
CA SER A 111 14.89 -0.51 -1.86
C SER A 111 16.39 -0.37 -2.16
N GLY A 112 16.85 0.75 -2.74
CA GLY A 112 18.26 1.05 -2.94
C GLY A 112 19.05 1.16 -1.63
N MET A 113 18.40 1.52 -0.52
CA MET A 113 19.04 1.55 0.80
C MET A 113 19.55 0.16 1.26
N LEU A 114 18.95 -0.91 0.71
CA LEU A 114 19.30 -2.29 1.09
C LEU A 114 20.58 -2.79 0.39
N ASN A 115 21.13 -2.05 -0.59
CA ASN A 115 22.39 -2.40 -1.26
C ASN A 115 23.59 -2.30 -0.33
N GLU A 116 23.54 -1.38 0.60
CA GLU A 116 24.66 -1.08 1.50
C GLU A 116 24.18 -1.06 2.95
N PRO A 117 24.11 -2.24 3.63
CA PRO A 117 23.62 -2.35 5.00
C PRO A 117 24.27 -1.36 5.98
N LYS A 118 25.57 -1.08 5.81
CA LYS A 118 26.28 -0.09 6.66
C LYS A 118 25.76 1.34 6.50
N LEU A 119 25.29 1.72 5.31
CA LEU A 119 24.67 3.06 5.11
C LEU A 119 23.27 3.09 5.71
N LEU A 120 22.51 1.99 5.62
CA LEU A 120 21.23 1.85 6.31
C LEU A 120 21.39 1.98 7.82
N ASP A 121 22.40 1.29 8.40
CA ASP A 121 22.72 1.37 9.83
C ASP A 121 23.05 2.81 10.25
N LYS A 122 23.97 3.46 9.52
CA LYS A 122 24.35 4.87 9.78
C LYS A 122 23.16 5.83 9.66
N PHE A 123 22.26 5.59 8.71
CA PHE A 123 21.04 6.39 8.56
C PHE A 123 20.13 6.25 9.78
N LEU A 124 19.85 5.02 10.19
CA LEU A 124 18.98 4.74 11.34
C LEU A 124 19.61 5.24 12.65
N ASP A 125 20.91 5.06 12.81
CA ASP A 125 21.67 5.58 13.95
C ASP A 125 21.47 7.09 14.11
N ALA A 126 21.70 7.85 13.04
CA ALA A 126 21.51 9.30 13.05
C ALA A 126 20.04 9.72 13.28
N VAL A 127 19.08 8.93 12.80
CA VAL A 127 17.64 9.19 13.05
C VAL A 127 17.29 8.97 14.51
N PHE A 128 17.77 7.89 15.12
CA PHE A 128 17.46 7.54 16.50
C PHE A 128 18.37 8.21 17.54
N GLU A 129 19.46 8.88 17.13
CA GLU A 129 20.22 9.81 17.98
C GLU A 129 19.47 11.14 18.22
N ASP A 130 18.54 11.53 17.34
CA ASP A 130 17.74 12.76 17.51
C ASP A 130 16.73 12.61 18.66
N ASP A 131 16.82 13.49 19.65
CA ASP A 131 15.96 13.46 20.85
C ASP A 131 14.48 13.61 20.51
N PHE A 132 14.14 14.47 19.54
CA PHE A 132 12.75 14.66 19.14
C PHE A 132 12.14 13.38 18.56
N ILE A 133 12.90 12.67 17.71
CA ILE A 133 12.45 11.38 17.15
C ILE A 133 12.19 10.39 18.28
N ARG A 134 13.15 10.23 19.19
CA ARG A 134 13.03 9.27 20.30
C ARG A 134 11.83 9.54 21.22
N GLU A 135 11.54 10.83 21.45
CA GLU A 135 10.51 11.23 22.43
C GLU A 135 9.10 11.31 21.81
N ASN A 136 8.99 11.63 20.51
CA ASN A 136 7.71 12.00 19.92
C ASN A 136 7.26 11.12 18.76
N ILE A 137 8.18 10.39 18.10
CA ILE A 137 7.88 9.70 16.84
C ILE A 137 8.07 8.19 16.97
N LYS A 138 7.02 7.46 16.64
CA LYS A 138 7.10 6.03 16.36
C LYS A 138 7.57 5.83 14.93
N VAL A 139 8.73 5.20 14.77
CA VAL A 139 9.28 4.92 13.44
C VAL A 139 8.97 3.48 13.06
N SER A 140 8.25 3.29 11.97
CA SER A 140 8.07 1.98 11.33
C SER A 140 8.81 1.92 9.99
N VAL A 141 9.16 0.72 9.54
CA VAL A 141 9.89 0.53 8.27
C VAL A 141 9.11 -0.40 7.35
N LYS A 142 8.94 0.00 6.08
CA LYS A 142 8.44 -0.88 5.04
C LYS A 142 9.57 -1.25 4.09
N THR A 143 9.96 -2.53 4.10
CA THR A 143 11.16 -3.03 3.42
C THR A 143 10.87 -4.15 2.42
N ARG A 144 11.83 -4.40 1.52
CA ARG A 144 12.01 -5.65 0.77
C ARG A 144 13.14 -6.47 1.41
N VAL A 145 13.43 -7.66 0.84
CA VAL A 145 14.45 -8.57 1.36
C VAL A 145 15.85 -8.37 0.73
N GLY A 146 15.97 -7.45 -0.21
CA GLY A 146 17.22 -7.12 -0.89
C GLY A 146 16.99 -6.47 -2.24
N VAL A 147 18.07 -6.21 -2.97
CA VAL A 147 18.04 -5.60 -4.30
C VAL A 147 18.17 -6.64 -5.41
N GLU A 148 19.33 -7.27 -5.56
CA GLU A 148 19.60 -8.32 -6.54
C GLU A 148 19.59 -9.72 -5.89
N THR A 149 19.98 -9.79 -4.63
CA THR A 149 19.98 -11.00 -3.80
C THR A 149 19.46 -10.67 -2.41
N ASP A 150 19.09 -11.68 -1.64
CA ASP A 150 18.68 -11.59 -0.24
C ASP A 150 19.80 -12.00 0.74
N THR A 151 21.00 -12.22 0.25
CA THR A 151 22.14 -12.69 1.07
C THR A 151 22.47 -11.76 2.23
N ALA A 152 22.25 -10.45 2.08
CA ALA A 152 22.43 -9.45 3.13
C ALA A 152 21.19 -9.31 4.05
N PHE A 153 20.09 -10.00 3.79
CA PHE A 153 18.87 -9.82 4.57
C PHE A 153 19.02 -10.16 6.06
N PRO A 154 19.78 -11.21 6.46
CA PRO A 154 20.07 -11.42 7.88
C PRO A 154 20.79 -10.23 8.54
N GLU A 155 21.81 -9.65 7.89
CA GLU A 155 22.50 -8.45 8.39
C GLU A 155 21.53 -7.24 8.47
N ILE A 156 20.63 -7.09 7.50
CA ILE A 156 19.61 -6.04 7.50
C ILE A 156 18.64 -6.19 8.69
N ILE A 157 18.23 -7.41 9.02
CA ILE A 157 17.41 -7.70 10.22
C ILE A 157 18.18 -7.36 11.49
N ASP A 158 19.46 -7.72 11.58
CA ASP A 158 20.31 -7.38 12.73
C ASP A 158 20.46 -5.87 12.90
N ILE A 159 20.54 -5.11 11.79
CA ILE A 159 20.55 -3.66 11.83
C ILE A 159 19.23 -3.12 12.36
N TYR A 160 18.08 -3.56 11.81
CA TYR A 160 16.77 -3.13 12.31
C TYR A 160 16.59 -3.44 13.80
N ASN A 161 17.15 -4.53 14.30
CA ASN A 161 17.08 -4.93 15.70
C ASN A 161 17.88 -4.03 16.67
N LYS A 162 18.75 -3.15 16.18
CA LYS A 162 19.46 -2.17 17.02
C LYS A 162 18.56 -1.01 17.46
N TYR A 163 17.46 -0.76 16.72
CA TYR A 163 16.62 0.43 16.87
C TYR A 163 15.21 0.06 17.35
N PRO A 164 14.53 0.93 18.13
CA PRO A 164 13.20 0.69 18.65
C PRO A 164 12.13 0.97 17.58
N LEU A 165 12.10 0.15 16.52
CA LEU A 165 11.09 0.26 15.48
C LEU A 165 9.72 -0.16 16.01
N GLU A 166 8.69 0.61 15.70
CA GLU A 166 7.29 0.29 16.02
C GLU A 166 6.85 -1.01 15.31
N GLU A 167 7.14 -1.12 14.03
CA GLU A 167 6.80 -2.28 13.18
C GLU A 167 7.77 -2.40 12.02
N LEU A 168 7.99 -3.64 11.58
CA LEU A 168 8.73 -3.97 10.36
C LEU A 168 7.79 -4.62 9.34
N ILE A 169 7.43 -3.89 8.29
CA ILE A 169 6.55 -4.37 7.23
C ILE A 169 7.40 -4.98 6.12
N VAL A 170 7.36 -6.30 5.98
CA VAL A 170 8.21 -7.04 5.05
C VAL A 170 7.44 -7.43 3.80
N HIS A 171 7.91 -6.95 2.64
CA HIS A 171 7.53 -7.46 1.34
C HIS A 171 8.62 -8.43 0.87
N PRO A 172 8.40 -9.76 0.98
CA PRO A 172 9.45 -10.74 0.76
C PRO A 172 9.70 -11.00 -0.74
N ARG A 173 10.22 -9.98 -1.40
CA ARG A 173 10.69 -9.96 -2.78
C ARG A 173 11.96 -9.12 -2.91
N LEU A 174 12.82 -9.47 -3.85
CA LEU A 174 13.93 -8.63 -4.27
C LEU A 174 13.40 -7.40 -5.04
N ARG A 175 14.20 -6.35 -5.08
CA ARG A 175 13.90 -5.18 -5.92
C ARG A 175 13.75 -5.57 -7.40
N THR A 176 14.64 -6.42 -7.90
CA THR A 176 14.66 -6.88 -9.30
C THR A 176 13.43 -7.69 -9.69
N ASP A 177 12.75 -8.32 -8.75
CA ASP A 177 11.50 -9.04 -9.00
C ASP A 177 10.36 -8.10 -9.40
N PHE A 178 10.39 -6.85 -8.96
CA PHE A 178 9.25 -5.94 -9.00
C PHE A 178 8.00 -6.60 -8.38
N TYR A 179 7.19 -7.27 -9.20
CA TYR A 179 5.97 -7.99 -8.80
C TYR A 179 5.78 -9.30 -9.59
N LYS A 180 6.85 -9.85 -10.21
CA LYS A 180 6.72 -10.95 -11.17
C LYS A 180 6.99 -12.33 -10.58
N ASN A 181 8.04 -12.44 -9.77
CA ASN A 181 8.47 -13.70 -9.19
C ASN A 181 7.65 -14.04 -7.95
N ASP A 182 7.72 -15.28 -7.50
CA ASP A 182 7.10 -15.70 -6.25
C ASP A 182 7.67 -14.96 -5.03
N LEU A 183 6.92 -14.96 -3.95
CA LEU A 183 7.38 -14.41 -2.67
C LEU A 183 8.46 -15.32 -2.07
N ASN A 184 9.54 -14.74 -1.58
CA ASN A 184 10.54 -15.45 -0.79
C ASN A 184 10.04 -15.63 0.64
N LEU A 185 9.24 -16.68 0.84
CA LEU A 185 8.63 -16.96 2.13
C LEU A 185 9.63 -17.45 3.18
N GLU A 186 10.82 -17.91 2.78
CA GLU A 186 11.91 -18.27 3.71
C GLU A 186 12.52 -17.01 4.34
N ALA A 187 12.73 -15.95 3.53
CA ALA A 187 13.17 -14.67 4.07
C ALA A 187 12.12 -14.04 5.01
N TYR A 188 10.83 -14.20 4.72
CA TYR A 188 9.78 -13.77 5.65
C TYR A 188 9.81 -14.55 6.97
N ASP A 189 9.94 -15.87 6.91
CA ASP A 189 10.08 -16.74 8.09
C ASP A 189 11.31 -16.31 8.94
N TYR A 190 12.42 -16.02 8.27
CA TYR A 190 13.61 -15.51 8.94
C TYR A 190 13.32 -14.20 9.70
N ALA A 191 12.65 -13.24 9.05
CA ALA A 191 12.28 -11.98 9.69
C ALA A 191 11.38 -12.20 10.92
N VAL A 192 10.37 -13.07 10.81
CA VAL A 192 9.45 -13.37 11.93
C VAL A 192 10.19 -14.00 13.12
N LYS A 193 11.18 -14.85 12.86
CA LYS A 193 11.94 -15.54 13.92
C LYS A 193 13.01 -14.68 14.58
N ASN A 194 13.58 -13.71 13.85
CA ASN A 194 14.78 -12.98 14.28
C ASN A 194 14.54 -11.49 14.53
N SER A 195 13.43 -10.91 14.08
CA SER A 195 13.12 -9.49 14.36
C SER A 195 12.68 -9.30 15.81
N ARG A 196 13.18 -8.24 16.45
CA ARG A 196 12.71 -7.77 17.77
C ARG A 196 11.43 -6.95 17.65
N SER A 197 11.20 -6.33 16.49
CA SER A 197 10.01 -5.56 16.22
C SER A 197 8.89 -6.46 15.69
N LYS A 198 7.64 -6.03 15.86
CA LYS A 198 6.49 -6.70 15.26
C LYS A 198 6.64 -6.76 13.73
N VAL A 199 6.59 -7.98 13.16
CA VAL A 199 6.68 -8.17 11.72
C VAL A 199 5.28 -8.22 11.11
N VAL A 200 5.07 -7.39 10.08
CA VAL A 200 3.83 -7.31 9.30
C VAL A 200 4.06 -7.94 7.93
N PHE A 201 3.18 -8.86 7.54
CA PHE A 201 3.24 -9.49 6.21
C PHE A 201 2.70 -8.55 5.14
N ASN A 202 3.47 -8.35 4.07
CA ASN A 202 3.00 -7.64 2.88
C ASN A 202 3.38 -8.38 1.60
N GLY A 203 2.42 -8.84 0.83
CA GLY A 203 2.67 -9.46 -0.48
C GLY A 203 1.50 -10.33 -0.93
N ASP A 204 1.16 -10.26 -2.20
CA ASP A 204 0.30 -11.14 -3.02
C ASP A 204 -0.94 -11.77 -2.37
N ILE A 205 -1.57 -11.08 -1.44
CA ILE A 205 -2.89 -11.45 -0.95
C ILE A 205 -3.90 -10.76 -1.87
N PHE A 206 -4.41 -11.51 -2.85
CA PHE A 206 -5.40 -11.05 -3.84
C PHE A 206 -6.73 -11.78 -3.71
N THR A 207 -6.73 -12.95 -3.07
CA THR A 207 -7.87 -13.85 -2.97
C THR A 207 -7.93 -14.43 -1.55
N ARG A 208 -9.10 -14.99 -1.21
CA ARG A 208 -9.27 -15.78 0.00
C ARG A 208 -8.20 -16.87 0.10
N LYS A 209 -7.99 -17.60 -0.99
CA LYS A 209 -7.02 -18.69 -1.02
C LYS A 209 -5.61 -18.22 -0.70
N ASN A 210 -5.15 -17.11 -1.30
CA ASN A 210 -3.83 -16.54 -0.97
C ASN A 210 -3.71 -16.21 0.52
N PHE A 211 -4.75 -15.62 1.10
CA PHE A 211 -4.76 -15.30 2.52
C PHE A 211 -4.67 -16.55 3.40
N LEU A 212 -5.49 -17.56 3.11
CA LEU A 212 -5.51 -18.81 3.87
C LEU A 212 -4.20 -19.59 3.76
N ASP A 213 -3.58 -19.63 2.57
CA ASP A 213 -2.28 -20.27 2.35
C ASP A 213 -1.18 -19.60 3.20
N ILE A 214 -1.13 -18.26 3.23
CA ILE A 214 -0.18 -17.52 4.07
C ILE A 214 -0.48 -17.74 5.56
N LYS A 215 -1.74 -17.67 5.97
CA LYS A 215 -2.13 -17.88 7.37
C LYS A 215 -1.82 -19.29 7.86
N LYS A 216 -2.00 -20.30 7.01
CA LYS A 216 -1.65 -21.69 7.30
C LYS A 216 -0.14 -21.87 7.46
N LYS A 217 0.67 -21.19 6.60
CA LYS A 217 2.14 -21.27 6.64
C LYS A 217 2.72 -20.49 7.82
N PHE A 218 2.11 -19.37 8.19
CA PHE A 218 2.56 -18.48 9.28
C PHE A 218 1.42 -18.21 10.28
N PRO A 219 1.02 -19.21 11.09
CA PRO A 219 -0.13 -19.07 12.00
C PRO A 219 0.07 -17.99 13.07
N GLN A 220 1.32 -17.66 13.41
CA GLN A 220 1.69 -16.59 14.34
C GLN A 220 1.53 -15.18 13.75
N THR A 221 1.50 -15.02 12.43
CA THR A 221 1.28 -13.73 11.80
C THR A 221 -0.18 -13.32 11.96
N ASP A 222 -0.42 -12.19 12.59
CA ASP A 222 -1.75 -11.62 12.87
C ASP A 222 -2.02 -10.32 12.12
N THR A 223 -0.98 -9.72 11.52
CA THR A 223 -1.07 -8.42 10.87
C THR A 223 -0.60 -8.50 9.41
N PHE A 224 -1.45 -8.01 8.52
CA PHE A 224 -1.26 -8.10 7.07
C PHE A 224 -1.46 -6.72 6.43
N MET A 225 -0.52 -6.31 5.57
CA MET A 225 -0.67 -5.12 4.75
C MET A 225 -1.05 -5.52 3.32
N LEU A 226 -2.18 -5.03 2.83
CA LEU A 226 -2.67 -5.29 1.49
C LEU A 226 -2.64 -4.01 0.63
N GLY A 227 -2.19 -4.13 -0.60
CA GLY A 227 -2.22 -3.04 -1.61
C GLY A 227 -3.12 -3.42 -2.78
N ARG A 228 -2.50 -4.03 -3.81
CA ARG A 228 -3.18 -4.43 -5.05
C ARG A 228 -4.42 -5.29 -4.82
N GLY A 229 -4.41 -6.14 -3.79
CA GLY A 229 -5.55 -7.00 -3.45
C GLY A 229 -6.80 -6.20 -3.09
N LEU A 230 -6.67 -5.14 -2.27
CA LEU A 230 -7.81 -4.28 -1.90
C LEU A 230 -8.31 -3.40 -3.05
N ILE A 231 -7.46 -3.14 -4.06
CA ILE A 231 -7.89 -2.42 -5.28
C ILE A 231 -8.58 -3.38 -6.24
N ALA A 232 -8.07 -4.60 -6.39
CA ALA A 232 -8.65 -5.60 -7.27
C ALA A 232 -9.99 -6.13 -6.74
N ASP A 233 -10.01 -6.48 -5.47
CA ASP A 233 -11.19 -6.99 -4.76
C ASP A 233 -11.38 -6.25 -3.43
N PRO A 234 -12.03 -5.09 -3.45
CA PRO A 234 -12.29 -4.34 -2.22
C PRO A 234 -13.06 -5.11 -1.15
N GLY A 235 -13.92 -6.06 -1.54
CA GLY A 235 -14.70 -6.89 -0.64
C GLY A 235 -13.92 -8.04 0.02
N LEU A 236 -12.67 -8.29 -0.42
CA LEU A 236 -11.79 -9.28 0.21
C LEU A 236 -11.56 -8.99 1.70
N ILE A 237 -11.63 -7.72 2.11
CA ILE A 237 -11.49 -7.33 3.52
C ILE A 237 -12.52 -8.03 4.41
N ASP A 238 -13.76 -8.19 3.95
CA ASP A 238 -14.84 -8.82 4.71
C ASP A 238 -14.53 -10.28 5.02
N VAL A 239 -13.93 -10.98 4.05
CA VAL A 239 -13.45 -12.35 4.22
C VAL A 239 -12.34 -12.42 5.26
N ILE A 240 -11.30 -11.58 5.13
CA ILE A 240 -10.08 -11.68 5.95
C ILE A 240 -10.36 -11.35 7.43
N VAL A 241 -11.25 -10.39 7.70
CA VAL A 241 -11.57 -9.98 9.08
C VAL A 241 -12.69 -10.79 9.73
N SER A 242 -13.34 -11.69 8.98
CA SER A 242 -14.38 -12.56 9.51
C SER A 242 -13.81 -13.53 10.56
N GLU A 243 -14.67 -14.06 11.42
CA GLU A 243 -14.28 -15.06 12.42
C GLU A 243 -13.84 -16.38 11.76
N ASN A 244 -14.48 -16.74 10.64
CA ASN A 244 -14.14 -17.92 9.84
C ASN A 244 -13.94 -17.54 8.37
N PRO A 245 -12.73 -17.12 7.96
CA PRO A 245 -12.46 -16.74 6.57
C PRO A 245 -12.65 -17.88 5.56
N GLU A 246 -12.48 -19.14 5.99
CA GLU A 246 -12.60 -20.31 5.13
C GLU A 246 -14.05 -20.51 4.65
N ASP A 247 -15.03 -20.36 5.55
CA ASP A 247 -16.45 -20.59 5.30
C ASP A 247 -17.27 -19.30 5.09
N PHE A 248 -16.60 -18.13 5.06
CA PHE A 248 -17.30 -16.86 4.90
C PHE A 248 -18.03 -16.79 3.56
N SER A 249 -19.36 -16.65 3.59
CA SER A 249 -20.18 -16.52 2.39
C SER A 249 -20.28 -15.05 1.98
N ARG A 250 -19.85 -14.72 0.76
CA ARG A 250 -19.93 -13.35 0.19
C ARG A 250 -21.24 -13.15 -0.57
N ASP A 251 -21.84 -12.00 -0.40
CA ASP A 251 -22.89 -11.50 -1.29
C ASP A 251 -22.24 -10.72 -2.46
N LEU A 252 -21.90 -11.44 -3.53
CA LEU A 252 -21.24 -10.87 -4.70
C LEU A 252 -22.11 -9.85 -5.46
N ILE A 253 -23.45 -9.90 -5.31
CA ILE A 253 -24.35 -8.90 -5.89
C ILE A 253 -24.20 -7.58 -5.13
N SER A 254 -24.25 -7.64 -3.80
CA SER A 254 -23.99 -6.48 -2.94
C SER A 254 -22.59 -5.94 -3.12
N ASP A 255 -21.58 -6.81 -3.18
CA ASP A 255 -20.19 -6.42 -3.40
C ASP A 255 -20.00 -5.68 -4.73
N LYS A 256 -20.59 -6.15 -5.81
CA LYS A 256 -20.55 -5.46 -7.11
C LYS A 256 -21.14 -4.04 -7.03
N LYS A 257 -22.24 -3.85 -6.32
CA LYS A 257 -22.84 -2.53 -6.10
C LYS A 257 -21.92 -1.62 -5.28
N ARG A 258 -21.34 -2.13 -4.20
CA ARG A 258 -20.36 -1.42 -3.36
C ARG A 258 -19.11 -1.04 -4.15
N MET A 259 -18.61 -1.93 -5.03
CA MET A 259 -17.49 -1.64 -5.91
C MET A 259 -17.78 -0.50 -6.88
N LYS A 260 -19.01 -0.46 -7.43
CA LYS A 260 -19.43 0.67 -8.27
C LYS A 260 -19.47 1.97 -7.47
N GLU A 261 -20.04 1.95 -6.27
CA GLU A 261 -20.11 3.12 -5.39
C GLU A 261 -18.71 3.62 -5.01
N LEU A 262 -17.79 2.71 -4.65
CA LEU A 262 -16.39 3.03 -4.42
C LEU A 262 -15.74 3.71 -5.63
N HIS A 263 -15.93 3.11 -6.83
CA HIS A 263 -15.41 3.66 -8.07
C HIS A 263 -15.92 5.09 -8.31
N ASP A 264 -17.24 5.30 -8.19
CA ASP A 264 -17.86 6.59 -8.48
C ASP A 264 -17.41 7.68 -7.49
N LEU A 265 -17.32 7.36 -6.19
CA LEU A 265 -16.79 8.27 -5.17
C LEU A 265 -15.34 8.69 -5.45
N VAL A 266 -14.49 7.74 -5.82
CA VAL A 266 -13.09 8.03 -6.17
C VAL A 266 -13.01 8.89 -7.43
N PHE A 267 -13.80 8.56 -8.45
CA PHE A 267 -13.79 9.30 -9.71
C PHE A 267 -14.27 10.73 -9.54
N ASP A 268 -15.39 10.93 -8.86
CA ASP A 268 -15.95 12.26 -8.62
C ASP A 268 -14.98 13.12 -7.77
N ALA A 269 -14.35 12.55 -6.71
CA ALA A 269 -13.34 13.25 -5.93
C ALA A 269 -12.12 13.63 -6.79
N ARG A 270 -11.63 12.72 -7.65
CA ARG A 270 -10.50 13.01 -8.55
C ARG A 270 -10.82 14.07 -9.60
N LEU A 271 -12.04 14.13 -10.12
CA LEU A 271 -12.47 15.21 -11.03
C LEU A 271 -12.36 16.59 -10.37
N HIS A 272 -12.62 16.69 -9.06
CA HIS A 272 -12.56 17.97 -8.34
C HIS A 272 -11.11 18.44 -8.04
N ILE A 273 -10.18 17.48 -7.83
CA ILE A 273 -8.82 17.83 -7.36
C ILE A 273 -7.76 17.83 -8.45
N MET A 274 -8.01 17.17 -9.58
CA MET A 274 -7.02 17.05 -10.65
C MET A 274 -7.11 18.19 -11.67
N PRO A 275 -5.99 18.59 -12.28
CA PRO A 275 -5.96 19.64 -13.26
C PRO A 275 -6.53 19.21 -14.62
N GLY A 276 -7.80 18.81 -14.64
CA GLY A 276 -8.55 18.46 -15.83
C GLY A 276 -8.99 16.99 -15.92
N ASP A 277 -10.10 16.79 -16.60
CA ASP A 277 -10.84 15.54 -16.73
C ASP A 277 -9.97 14.36 -17.22
N THR A 278 -9.10 14.62 -18.19
CA THR A 278 -8.24 13.59 -18.79
C THR A 278 -7.29 12.97 -17.74
N HIS A 279 -6.80 13.77 -16.80
CA HIS A 279 -5.92 13.27 -15.73
C HIS A 279 -6.70 12.37 -14.77
N ALA A 280 -7.91 12.78 -14.38
CA ALA A 280 -8.78 11.96 -13.55
C ALA A 280 -9.11 10.62 -14.22
N ILE A 281 -9.51 10.65 -15.51
CA ILE A 281 -9.79 9.43 -16.30
C ILE A 281 -8.55 8.52 -16.37
N HIS A 282 -7.35 9.07 -16.59
CA HIS A 282 -6.13 8.26 -16.64
C HIS A 282 -5.85 7.58 -15.30
N ARG A 283 -6.01 8.28 -14.18
CA ARG A 283 -5.84 7.68 -12.84
C ARG A 283 -6.87 6.60 -12.55
N MET A 284 -8.11 6.77 -13.01
CA MET A 284 -9.11 5.70 -12.90
C MET A 284 -8.76 4.49 -13.75
N LYS A 285 -8.20 4.68 -14.95
CA LYS A 285 -7.72 3.56 -15.78
C LYS A 285 -6.60 2.76 -15.11
N GLU A 286 -5.73 3.40 -14.32
CA GLU A 286 -4.74 2.68 -13.51
C GLU A 286 -5.41 1.79 -12.46
N MET A 287 -6.50 2.25 -11.82
CA MET A 287 -7.28 1.43 -10.89
C MET A 287 -7.95 0.23 -11.59
N TRP A 288 -8.47 0.43 -12.81
CA TRP A 288 -9.02 -0.64 -13.62
C TRP A 288 -8.01 -1.73 -13.99
N CYS A 289 -6.69 -1.41 -14.00
CA CYS A 289 -5.62 -2.41 -14.16
C CYS A 289 -5.66 -3.53 -13.11
N TYR A 290 -6.35 -3.30 -12.00
CA TYR A 290 -6.53 -4.25 -10.91
C TYR A 290 -7.98 -4.72 -10.81
N MET A 291 -8.95 -3.82 -10.72
CA MET A 291 -10.36 -4.14 -10.52
C MET A 291 -10.94 -5.09 -11.57
N ALA A 292 -10.48 -4.98 -12.81
CA ALA A 292 -11.02 -5.81 -13.90
C ALA A 292 -10.81 -7.33 -13.71
N TYR A 293 -9.82 -7.73 -12.90
CA TYR A 293 -9.44 -9.14 -12.77
C TYR A 293 -10.44 -10.00 -11.99
N VAL A 294 -11.30 -9.41 -11.19
CA VAL A 294 -12.33 -10.14 -10.44
C VAL A 294 -13.67 -10.25 -11.18
N PHE A 295 -13.71 -9.76 -12.43
CA PHE A 295 -14.91 -9.84 -13.27
C PHE A 295 -14.71 -10.76 -14.46
N ASP A 296 -15.77 -11.51 -14.78
CA ASP A 296 -15.87 -12.31 -16.00
C ASP A 296 -16.76 -11.62 -17.04
N ASP A 297 -16.64 -12.09 -18.29
CA ASP A 297 -17.47 -11.69 -19.43
C ASP A 297 -17.50 -10.17 -19.72
N CYS A 298 -16.37 -9.50 -19.53
CA CYS A 298 -16.29 -8.02 -19.58
C CYS A 298 -15.20 -7.46 -20.52
N LYS A 299 -14.64 -8.27 -21.42
CA LYS A 299 -13.52 -7.83 -22.30
C LYS A 299 -13.88 -6.64 -23.20
N LYS A 300 -15.11 -6.59 -23.72
CA LYS A 300 -15.59 -5.52 -24.58
C LYS A 300 -15.76 -4.23 -23.79
N GLU A 301 -16.32 -4.31 -22.60
CA GLU A 301 -16.61 -3.20 -21.69
C GLU A 301 -15.31 -2.58 -21.17
N ILE A 302 -14.35 -3.41 -20.76
CA ILE A 302 -13.00 -2.96 -20.38
C ILE A 302 -12.31 -2.23 -21.53
N LYS A 303 -12.48 -2.71 -22.78
CA LYS A 303 -11.91 -2.02 -23.96
C LYS A 303 -12.59 -0.65 -24.18
N ALA A 304 -13.89 -0.50 -23.88
CA ALA A 304 -14.59 0.77 -23.96
C ALA A 304 -14.08 1.75 -22.89
N ILE A 305 -13.94 1.31 -21.64
CA ILE A 305 -13.35 2.10 -20.54
C ILE A 305 -11.93 2.60 -20.91
N LYS A 306 -11.08 1.70 -21.43
CA LYS A 306 -9.71 2.06 -21.85
C LYS A 306 -9.67 3.14 -22.94
N LYS A 307 -10.61 3.12 -23.87
CA LYS A 307 -10.65 4.05 -25.01
C LYS A 307 -11.29 5.39 -24.68
N SER A 308 -12.11 5.48 -23.62
CA SER A 308 -12.81 6.72 -23.24
C SER A 308 -11.81 7.84 -22.94
N GLN A 309 -12.11 9.05 -23.43
CA GLN A 309 -11.28 10.26 -23.22
C GLN A 309 -12.10 11.39 -22.59
N LYS A 310 -13.42 11.34 -22.71
CA LYS A 310 -14.35 12.33 -22.15
C LYS A 310 -15.08 11.74 -20.94
N VAL A 311 -15.42 12.57 -19.97
CA VAL A 311 -16.13 12.16 -18.75
C VAL A 311 -17.44 11.42 -19.05
N ALA A 312 -18.25 11.95 -19.98
CA ALA A 312 -19.51 11.32 -20.36
C ALA A 312 -19.32 9.91 -20.92
N ASP A 313 -18.34 9.73 -21.84
CA ASP A 313 -18.04 8.43 -22.45
C ASP A 313 -17.50 7.45 -21.39
N TYR A 314 -16.66 7.94 -20.48
CA TYR A 314 -16.11 7.14 -19.39
C TYR A 314 -17.20 6.67 -18.43
N LYS A 315 -18.06 7.58 -17.94
CA LYS A 315 -19.19 7.23 -17.06
C LYS A 315 -20.12 6.22 -17.72
N SER A 316 -20.50 6.46 -18.99
CA SER A 316 -21.35 5.52 -19.74
C SER A 316 -20.71 4.14 -19.88
N ALA A 317 -19.42 4.07 -20.21
CA ALA A 317 -18.71 2.79 -20.31
C ALA A 317 -18.64 2.03 -18.97
N VAL A 318 -18.43 2.75 -17.85
CA VAL A 318 -18.44 2.19 -16.50
C VAL A 318 -19.83 1.68 -16.11
N ASP A 319 -20.88 2.43 -16.39
CA ASP A 319 -22.26 2.01 -16.11
C ASP A 319 -22.62 0.73 -16.88
N ILE A 320 -22.27 0.67 -18.16
CA ILE A 320 -22.46 -0.54 -18.96
C ILE A 320 -21.66 -1.70 -18.37
N PHE A 321 -20.40 -1.48 -18.00
CA PHE A 321 -19.57 -2.49 -17.37
C PHE A 321 -20.23 -3.10 -16.14
N PHE A 322 -20.61 -2.26 -15.16
CA PHE A 322 -21.22 -2.77 -13.93
C PHE A 322 -22.61 -3.38 -14.13
N ASN A 323 -23.30 -3.08 -15.24
CA ASN A 323 -24.56 -3.74 -15.57
C ASN A 323 -24.33 -5.17 -16.09
N VAL A 324 -23.34 -5.40 -16.96
CA VAL A 324 -23.17 -6.68 -17.68
C VAL A 324 -22.13 -7.60 -17.04
N ALA A 325 -21.03 -7.05 -16.51
CA ALA A 325 -19.94 -7.84 -15.97
C ALA A 325 -20.35 -8.63 -14.73
N LYS A 326 -19.89 -9.86 -14.62
CA LYS A 326 -20.16 -10.74 -13.48
C LYS A 326 -18.98 -10.71 -12.51
N LEU A 327 -19.22 -10.25 -11.28
CA LEU A 327 -18.24 -10.37 -10.21
C LEU A 327 -18.13 -11.84 -9.80
N THR A 328 -16.90 -12.33 -9.65
CA THR A 328 -16.63 -13.72 -9.27
C THR A 328 -15.52 -13.79 -8.23
N GLU A 329 -15.64 -14.70 -7.30
CA GLU A 329 -14.57 -15.01 -6.38
C GLU A 329 -13.52 -15.87 -7.12
N LYS A 330 -12.25 -15.42 -7.10
CA LYS A 330 -11.16 -16.10 -7.81
C LYS A 330 -10.29 -16.87 -6.83
N ASP A 331 -9.81 -18.04 -7.23
CA ASP A 331 -8.78 -18.76 -6.48
C ASP A 331 -7.40 -18.14 -6.69
N TYR A 332 -7.13 -17.64 -7.90
CA TYR A 332 -5.87 -16.99 -8.27
C TYR A 332 -6.10 -15.76 -9.14
N ILE A 333 -5.30 -14.71 -8.90
CA ILE A 333 -5.21 -13.53 -9.77
C ILE A 333 -3.75 -13.37 -10.18
N LEU A 334 -3.50 -13.46 -11.50
CA LEU A 334 -2.22 -13.13 -12.10
C LEU A 334 -2.36 -11.81 -12.87
N PHE A 335 -1.80 -10.74 -12.33
CA PHE A 335 -1.82 -9.46 -13.02
C PHE A 335 -0.88 -9.50 -14.22
N SER A 336 -1.43 -9.43 -15.42
CA SER A 336 -0.63 -9.25 -16.64
C SER A 336 -0.11 -7.82 -16.70
N LYS A 337 1.08 -7.62 -17.29
CA LYS A 337 1.71 -6.29 -17.44
C LYS A 337 1.00 -5.33 -18.41
N LYS A 338 -0.06 -5.74 -19.09
CA LYS A 338 -0.73 -4.95 -20.12
C LYS A 338 -2.19 -4.73 -19.76
N PHE A 339 -2.40 -3.57 -19.18
CA PHE A 339 -3.73 -2.97 -19.24
C PHE A 339 -3.77 -1.94 -20.34
#